data_60722375c936fef6eea4ebd8de668465
#
_entry.id   60722375c936fef6eea4ebd8de668465
#
_cell.length_a   1.000
_cell.length_b   1.000
_cell.length_c   1.000
_cell.angle_alpha   90.00
_cell.angle_beta   90.00
_cell.angle_gamma   90.00
#
_symmetry.space_group_name_H-M   'P 1'
#
loop_
_entity.id
_entity.type
_entity.pdbx_description
1 polymer ?
#
loop_
_entity_poly.entity_id
_entity_poly.type
_entity_poly.pdbx_seq_one_letter_code
_entity_poly.pdbx_strand_id
1 'polypeptide(L)'
;IPFYIYLTGMRGQKDVPVKASVYRFPNEDALINAIRERDRVPSWAWYSYSRLKTNVSSLEKVMEFTQYYNLDSWDSRYIMLPESLPHGFYIIELTCEDLSAQAFIQSSDTAAFFMEDSSGGLFWVNNLVTGEPSVSAVIKDTETGRTARTDRKGLARLEGTSAGKDLTRMDFYKITTSDGRVSLLNAGYLYVLYQ
;
A
#
# COMPACT_ATOMS: atom_id res chain seq x y z
N ILE A 1 -3.26 11.62 3.86
CA ILE A 1 -4.26 11.09 2.89
C ILE A 1 -5.33 10.40 3.72
N PRO A 2 -6.62 10.74 3.56
CA PRO A 2 -7.69 10.07 4.25
C PRO A 2 -7.87 8.65 3.71
N PHE A 3 -8.09 7.68 4.61
CA PHE A 3 -8.42 6.31 4.24
C PHE A 3 -9.93 6.13 4.36
N TYR A 4 -10.56 5.65 3.30
CA TYR A 4 -11.99 5.33 3.32
C TYR A 4 -12.20 4.01 4.08
N ILE A 5 -13.18 4.02 5.01
CA ILE A 5 -13.63 2.82 5.70
C ILE A 5 -15.11 2.56 5.41
N TYR A 6 -15.46 1.28 5.30
CA TYR A 6 -16.85 0.87 5.12
C TYR A 6 -17.31 0.08 6.34
N LEU A 7 -18.17 0.69 7.16
CA LEU A 7 -18.77 0.08 8.34
C LEU A 7 -20.14 -0.47 7.97
N THR A 8 -20.23 -1.78 7.73
CA THR A 8 -21.48 -2.48 7.43
C THR A 8 -22.25 -2.81 8.70
N GLY A 9 -23.57 -2.74 8.64
CA GLY A 9 -24.47 -3.17 9.72
C GLY A 9 -24.71 -2.14 10.82
N MET A 10 -24.05 -0.99 10.81
CA MET A 10 -24.14 0.06 11.83
C MET A 10 -24.94 1.30 11.37
N ARG A 11 -25.84 1.15 10.43
CA ARG A 11 -26.60 2.27 9.84
C ARG A 11 -27.43 2.98 10.91
N GLY A 12 -27.34 4.31 10.97
CA GLY A 12 -28.10 5.13 11.90
C GLY A 12 -27.47 5.33 13.28
N GLN A 13 -26.31 4.74 13.54
CA GLN A 13 -25.58 4.95 14.80
C GLN A 13 -24.79 6.26 14.76
N LYS A 14 -24.72 6.93 15.92
CA LYS A 14 -23.94 8.17 16.12
C LYS A 14 -22.82 7.91 17.10
N ASP A 15 -21.75 8.69 16.95
CA ASP A 15 -20.59 8.64 17.85
C ASP A 15 -19.96 7.23 17.97
N VAL A 16 -19.93 6.49 16.86
CA VAL A 16 -19.35 5.14 16.82
C VAL A 16 -17.84 5.24 16.95
N PRO A 17 -17.22 4.72 18.02
CA PRO A 17 -15.78 4.78 18.19
C PRO A 17 -15.09 3.73 17.31
N VAL A 18 -14.15 4.17 16.50
CA VAL A 18 -13.21 3.30 15.78
C VAL A 18 -11.82 3.56 16.35
N LYS A 19 -11.26 2.56 16.99
CA LYS A 19 -9.88 2.60 17.46
C LYS A 19 -8.96 2.21 16.31
N ALA A 20 -7.92 3.01 16.08
CA ALA A 20 -6.88 2.78 15.08
C ALA A 20 -5.54 2.60 15.77
N SER A 21 -4.81 1.55 15.41
CA SER A 21 -3.43 1.30 15.84
C SER A 21 -2.56 1.15 14.60
N VAL A 22 -1.49 1.93 14.50
CA VAL A 22 -0.55 1.90 13.38
C VAL A 22 0.75 1.25 13.82
N TYR A 23 1.20 0.27 13.06
CA TYR A 23 2.43 -0.46 13.31
C TYR A 23 3.37 -0.31 12.14
N ARG A 24 4.66 -0.24 12.43
CA ARG A 24 5.73 -0.07 11.43
C ARG A 24 6.38 -1.39 11.08
N PHE A 25 6.51 -1.68 9.78
CA PHE A 25 7.36 -2.76 9.30
C PHE A 25 8.83 -2.34 9.35
N PRO A 26 9.75 -3.27 9.67
CA PRO A 26 11.19 -2.95 9.74
C PRO A 26 11.78 -2.57 8.38
N ASN A 27 11.24 -3.11 7.29
CA ASN A 27 11.67 -2.85 5.92
C ASN A 27 10.58 -3.23 4.90
N GLU A 28 10.86 -2.99 3.63
CA GLU A 28 9.97 -3.30 2.51
C GLU A 28 9.73 -4.80 2.33
N ASP A 29 10.74 -5.64 2.60
CA ASP A 29 10.60 -7.10 2.44
C ASP A 29 9.59 -7.67 3.44
N ALA A 30 9.57 -7.15 4.67
CA ALA A 30 8.58 -7.53 5.67
C ALA A 30 7.15 -7.16 5.24
N LEU A 31 6.96 -5.98 4.63
CA LEU A 31 5.67 -5.60 4.05
C LEU A 31 5.28 -6.53 2.89
N ILE A 32 6.20 -6.76 1.92
CA ILE A 32 5.93 -7.63 0.77
C ILE A 32 5.53 -9.04 1.24
N ASN A 33 6.24 -9.59 2.22
CA ASN A 33 5.92 -10.91 2.75
C ASN A 33 4.54 -10.95 3.41
N ALA A 34 4.18 -9.93 4.20
CA ALA A 34 2.86 -9.84 4.82
C ALA A 34 1.73 -9.74 3.79
N ILE A 35 1.93 -8.97 2.70
CA ILE A 35 0.97 -8.88 1.59
C ILE A 35 0.86 -10.24 0.90
N ARG A 36 1.98 -10.88 0.57
CA ARG A 36 2.01 -12.20 -0.10
C ARG A 36 1.35 -13.30 0.72
N GLU A 37 1.48 -13.26 2.04
CA GLU A 37 0.78 -14.21 2.91
C GLU A 37 -0.74 -14.07 2.81
N ARG A 38 -1.25 -12.84 2.72
CA ARG A 38 -2.67 -12.59 2.48
C ARG A 38 -3.12 -13.03 1.09
N ASP A 39 -2.28 -12.86 0.08
CA ASP A 39 -2.57 -13.22 -1.31
C ASP A 39 -2.56 -14.74 -1.59
N ARG A 40 -2.13 -15.55 -0.63
CA ARG A 40 -2.23 -17.03 -0.73
C ARG A 40 -3.66 -17.53 -0.71
N VAL A 41 -4.62 -16.68 -0.36
CA VAL A 41 -6.03 -17.04 -0.41
C VAL A 41 -6.48 -17.13 -1.86
N PRO A 42 -7.03 -18.26 -2.29
CA PRO A 42 -7.54 -18.39 -3.63
C PRO A 42 -8.59 -17.32 -3.97
N SER A 43 -8.60 -16.82 -5.18
CA SER A 43 -9.52 -15.75 -5.62
C SER A 43 -11.01 -16.08 -5.38
N TRP A 44 -11.40 -17.36 -5.43
CA TRP A 44 -12.76 -17.80 -5.13
C TRP A 44 -13.12 -17.68 -3.63
N ALA A 45 -12.12 -17.59 -2.75
CA ALA A 45 -12.30 -17.45 -1.30
C ALA A 45 -12.13 -15.99 -0.81
N TRP A 46 -12.34 -15.01 -1.71
CA TRP A 46 -12.20 -13.57 -1.43
C TRP A 46 -12.94 -13.10 -0.16
N TYR A 47 -14.07 -13.71 0.20
CA TYR A 47 -14.81 -13.43 1.43
C TYR A 47 -14.02 -13.81 2.71
N SER A 48 -13.03 -14.69 2.59
CA SER A 48 -12.13 -15.02 3.70
C SER A 48 -11.02 -13.99 3.89
N TYR A 49 -10.78 -13.14 2.90
CA TYR A 49 -9.73 -12.13 2.90
C TYR A 49 -9.88 -11.14 4.07
N SER A 50 -11.11 -10.74 4.36
CA SER A 50 -11.41 -9.85 5.49
C SER A 50 -11.13 -10.46 6.87
N ARG A 51 -11.04 -11.79 6.95
CA ARG A 51 -10.77 -12.55 8.17
C ARG A 51 -9.29 -12.83 8.38
N LEU A 52 -8.48 -12.70 7.32
CA LEU A 52 -7.04 -12.89 7.40
C LEU A 52 -6.38 -11.64 7.96
N LYS A 53 -5.71 -11.81 9.09
CA LYS A 53 -4.96 -10.73 9.72
C LYS A 53 -3.48 -11.04 9.74
N THR A 54 -2.71 -10.02 9.41
CA THR A 54 -1.27 -10.02 9.65
C THR A 54 -1.03 -9.94 11.15
N ASN A 55 -0.17 -10.80 11.68
CA ASN A 55 0.23 -10.72 13.08
C ASN A 55 1.12 -9.49 13.30
N VAL A 56 0.63 -8.54 14.08
CA VAL A 56 1.31 -7.27 14.39
C VAL A 56 2.05 -7.28 15.73
N SER A 57 2.03 -8.40 16.48
CA SER A 57 2.58 -8.48 17.85
C SER A 57 4.10 -8.22 17.90
N SER A 58 4.83 -8.50 16.83
CA SER A 58 6.27 -8.26 16.72
C SER A 58 6.63 -6.92 16.09
N LEU A 59 5.64 -6.13 15.64
CA LEU A 59 5.84 -4.84 15.01
C LEU A 59 5.84 -3.70 16.05
N GLU A 60 6.61 -2.67 15.78
CA GLU A 60 6.61 -1.45 16.57
C GLU A 60 5.29 -0.70 16.37
N LYS A 61 4.54 -0.46 17.48
CA LYS A 61 3.36 0.42 17.44
C LYS A 61 3.84 1.86 17.46
N VAL A 62 3.56 2.61 16.39
CA VAL A 62 4.01 3.99 16.23
C VAL A 62 2.91 5.02 16.48
N MET A 63 1.63 4.61 16.43
CA MET A 63 0.50 5.51 16.65
C MET A 63 -0.71 4.73 17.14
N GLU A 64 -1.50 5.35 18.02
CA GLU A 64 -2.80 4.84 18.44
C GLU A 64 -3.74 6.02 18.68
N PHE A 65 -4.97 5.94 18.17
CA PHE A 65 -5.99 6.97 18.35
C PHE A 65 -7.39 6.39 18.18
N THR A 66 -8.40 7.15 18.59
CA THR A 66 -9.81 6.81 18.38
C THR A 66 -10.46 7.94 17.59
N GLN A 67 -11.19 7.59 16.55
CA GLN A 67 -12.01 8.52 15.78
C GLN A 67 -13.47 8.11 15.89
N TYR A 68 -14.35 9.10 16.07
CA TYR A 68 -15.78 8.88 16.22
C TYR A 68 -16.48 9.15 14.88
N TYR A 69 -17.45 8.29 14.54
CA TYR A 69 -18.16 8.35 13.29
C TYR A 69 -19.66 8.51 13.49
N ASN A 70 -20.26 9.41 12.69
CA ASN A 70 -21.68 9.48 12.54
C ASN A 70 -22.07 8.75 11.26
N LEU A 71 -22.70 7.59 11.38
CA LEU A 71 -23.00 6.70 10.26
C LEU A 71 -24.27 7.06 9.49
N ASP A 72 -24.95 8.15 9.87
CA ASP A 72 -26.05 8.75 9.11
C ASP A 72 -25.56 9.53 7.88
N SER A 73 -24.28 9.97 7.90
CA SER A 73 -23.66 10.79 6.84
C SER A 73 -22.68 9.98 6.01
N TRP A 74 -22.74 10.13 4.68
CA TRP A 74 -21.76 9.52 3.76
C TRP A 74 -20.37 10.17 3.86
N ASP A 75 -20.30 11.42 4.35
CA ASP A 75 -19.08 12.24 4.36
C ASP A 75 -18.10 11.91 5.50
N SER A 76 -18.52 11.13 6.49
CA SER A 76 -17.73 10.85 7.70
C SER A 76 -17.03 9.50 7.73
N ARG A 77 -16.76 8.91 6.56
CA ARG A 77 -16.20 7.53 6.49
C ARG A 77 -14.71 7.48 6.17
N TYR A 78 -13.98 8.51 6.56
CA TYR A 78 -12.54 8.54 6.35
C TYR A 78 -11.79 8.50 7.67
N ILE A 79 -10.80 7.62 7.77
CA ILE A 79 -9.81 7.68 8.84
C ILE A 79 -8.81 8.78 8.51
N MET A 80 -8.67 9.72 9.43
CA MET A 80 -7.69 10.78 9.36
C MET A 80 -6.60 10.50 10.39
N LEU A 81 -5.36 10.29 9.91
CA LEU A 81 -4.23 10.18 10.82
C LEU A 81 -4.03 11.53 11.54
N PRO A 82 -3.89 11.55 12.88
CA PRO A 82 -3.67 12.79 13.62
C PRO A 82 -2.33 13.46 13.29
N GLU A 83 -1.35 12.66 12.85
CA GLU A 83 -0.03 13.12 12.44
C GLU A 83 0.39 12.42 11.15
N SER A 84 1.33 13.04 10.42
CA SER A 84 1.93 12.41 9.24
C SER A 84 2.88 11.29 9.66
N LEU A 85 2.81 10.15 8.95
CA LEU A 85 3.77 9.09 9.14
C LEU A 85 5.09 9.43 8.45
N PRO A 86 6.25 9.23 9.11
CA PRO A 86 7.55 9.26 8.45
C PRO A 86 7.60 8.34 7.22
N HIS A 87 8.58 8.55 6.36
CA HIS A 87 8.82 7.63 5.24
C HIS A 87 8.98 6.18 5.74
N GLY A 88 8.22 5.24 5.18
CA GLY A 88 8.26 3.84 5.60
C GLY A 88 7.02 3.04 5.24
N PHE A 89 6.96 1.85 5.81
CA PHE A 89 5.95 0.84 5.54
C PHE A 89 5.19 0.51 6.81
N TYR A 90 3.87 0.48 6.74
CA TYR A 90 3.02 0.38 7.92
C TYR A 90 1.83 -0.55 7.67
N ILE A 91 1.23 -1.00 8.74
CA ILE A 91 -0.09 -1.60 8.77
C ILE A 91 -0.94 -0.87 9.81
N ILE A 92 -2.14 -0.46 9.41
CA ILE A 92 -3.15 0.06 10.33
C ILE A 92 -4.12 -1.06 10.69
N GLU A 93 -4.38 -1.23 11.96
CA GLU A 93 -5.43 -2.08 12.48
C GLU A 93 -6.54 -1.22 13.04
N LEU A 94 -7.76 -1.46 12.56
CA LEU A 94 -8.97 -0.76 12.95
C LEU A 94 -9.84 -1.72 13.74
N THR A 95 -10.34 -1.27 14.88
CA THR A 95 -11.26 -2.05 15.71
C THR A 95 -12.48 -1.21 16.08
N CYS A 96 -13.66 -1.82 15.97
CA CYS A 96 -14.93 -1.24 16.34
C CYS A 96 -15.81 -2.36 16.87
N GLU A 97 -16.12 -2.36 18.16
CA GLU A 97 -16.79 -3.47 18.84
C GLU A 97 -16.07 -4.80 18.54
N ASP A 98 -16.79 -5.80 18.02
CA ASP A 98 -16.25 -7.11 17.64
C ASP A 98 -15.67 -7.14 16.21
N LEU A 99 -15.75 -6.01 15.48
CA LEU A 99 -15.25 -5.91 14.13
C LEU A 99 -13.79 -5.43 14.13
N SER A 100 -13.03 -5.95 13.19
CA SER A 100 -11.68 -5.45 12.98
C SER A 100 -11.23 -5.64 11.54
N ALA A 101 -10.46 -4.68 11.05
CA ALA A 101 -9.90 -4.67 9.71
C ALA A 101 -8.44 -4.22 9.74
N GLN A 102 -7.68 -4.58 8.72
CA GLN A 102 -6.31 -4.14 8.55
C GLN A 102 -6.09 -3.65 7.13
N ALA A 103 -5.28 -2.59 6.99
CA ALA A 103 -4.83 -2.07 5.71
C ALA A 103 -3.34 -1.80 5.74
N PHE A 104 -2.66 -2.09 4.62
CA PHE A 104 -1.25 -1.76 4.43
C PHE A 104 -1.12 -0.32 3.94
N ILE A 105 -0.11 0.38 4.45
CA ILE A 105 0.17 1.79 4.15
C ILE A 105 1.64 1.92 3.80
N GLN A 106 1.92 2.66 2.74
CA GLN A 106 3.25 3.18 2.46
C GLN A 106 3.21 4.70 2.57
N SER A 107 4.08 5.26 3.42
CA SER A 107 4.35 6.69 3.45
C SER A 107 5.61 6.94 2.62
N SER A 108 5.48 7.71 1.55
CA SER A 108 6.57 7.97 0.61
C SER A 108 6.41 9.35 -0.02
N ASP A 109 7.53 10.00 -0.26
CA ASP A 109 7.67 11.21 -1.08
C ASP A 109 8.07 10.91 -2.53
N THR A 110 8.06 9.62 -2.91
CA THR A 110 8.32 9.17 -4.27
C THR A 110 7.02 8.74 -4.93
N ALA A 111 6.68 9.32 -6.06
CA ALA A 111 5.64 8.83 -6.96
C ALA A 111 6.28 8.05 -8.10
N ALA A 112 5.66 6.93 -8.46
CA ALA A 112 6.03 6.19 -9.66
C ALA A 112 4.79 5.86 -10.47
N PHE A 113 4.90 6.06 -11.77
CA PHE A 113 3.93 5.63 -12.76
C PHE A 113 4.53 4.48 -13.57
N PHE A 114 3.74 3.48 -13.87
CA PHE A 114 4.14 2.29 -14.61
C PHE A 114 3.21 2.05 -15.80
N MET A 115 3.81 1.79 -16.95
CA MET A 115 3.14 1.31 -18.14
C MET A 115 3.90 0.11 -18.68
N GLU A 116 3.18 -0.90 -19.16
CA GLU A 116 3.75 -2.08 -19.77
C GLU A 116 3.36 -2.16 -21.25
N ASP A 117 4.32 -2.57 -22.07
CA ASP A 117 4.12 -2.95 -23.47
C ASP A 117 4.78 -4.31 -23.76
N SER A 118 4.72 -4.75 -25.02
CA SER A 118 5.32 -6.03 -25.45
C SER A 118 6.83 -6.13 -25.25
N SER A 119 7.52 -5.02 -25.03
CA SER A 119 8.98 -4.96 -24.86
C SER A 119 9.41 -4.80 -23.40
N GLY A 120 8.49 -4.52 -22.49
CA GLY A 120 8.77 -4.40 -21.05
C GLY A 120 8.03 -3.26 -20.38
N GLY A 121 8.45 -2.89 -19.18
CA GLY A 121 7.87 -1.84 -18.38
C GLY A 121 8.57 -0.49 -18.54
N LEU A 122 7.81 0.56 -18.75
CA LEU A 122 8.26 1.94 -18.67
C LEU A 122 7.84 2.52 -17.31
N PHE A 123 8.81 3.08 -16.61
CA PHE A 123 8.62 3.74 -15.33
C PHE A 123 8.89 5.23 -15.44
N TRP A 124 8.07 6.03 -14.77
CA TRP A 124 8.32 7.44 -14.55
C TRP A 124 8.29 7.72 -13.05
N VAL A 125 9.43 8.17 -12.51
CA VAL A 125 9.63 8.33 -11.06
C VAL A 125 9.89 9.79 -10.73
N ASN A 126 9.12 10.35 -9.80
CA ASN A 126 9.21 11.74 -9.37
C ASN A 126 9.27 11.85 -7.84
N ASN A 127 9.89 12.93 -7.38
CA ASN A 127 9.84 13.34 -5.99
C ASN A 127 8.59 14.20 -5.77
N LEU A 128 7.69 13.80 -4.86
CA LEU A 128 6.44 14.50 -4.57
C LEU A 128 6.63 15.81 -3.81
N VAL A 129 7.76 15.97 -3.09
CA VAL A 129 8.04 17.18 -2.30
C VAL A 129 8.57 18.30 -3.19
N THR A 130 9.48 17.97 -4.12
CA THR A 130 10.09 18.95 -5.00
C THR A 130 9.36 19.10 -6.34
N GLY A 131 8.56 18.12 -6.74
CA GLY A 131 7.94 18.03 -8.07
C GLY A 131 8.92 17.64 -9.17
N GLU A 132 10.19 17.36 -8.84
CA GLU A 132 11.24 17.10 -9.79
C GLU A 132 11.38 15.60 -10.12
N PRO A 133 11.89 15.25 -11.32
CA PRO A 133 12.21 13.88 -11.66
C PRO A 133 13.22 13.25 -10.70
N SER A 134 12.99 12.03 -10.27
CA SER A 134 13.94 11.25 -9.45
C SER A 134 15.04 10.68 -10.36
N VAL A 135 16.13 11.41 -10.51
CA VAL A 135 17.29 11.02 -11.36
C VAL A 135 18.09 9.91 -10.68
N SER A 136 18.55 8.94 -11.47
CA SER A 136 19.38 7.82 -11.00
C SER A 136 18.70 6.91 -9.96
N ALA A 137 17.39 6.97 -9.80
CA ALA A 137 16.65 6.01 -9.01
C ALA A 137 16.77 4.60 -9.62
N VAL A 138 16.97 3.60 -8.77
CA VAL A 138 17.07 2.20 -9.19
C VAL A 138 15.71 1.55 -9.03
N ILE A 139 15.19 0.99 -10.10
CA ILE A 139 13.99 0.18 -10.11
C ILE A 139 14.41 -1.28 -10.19
N LYS A 140 13.91 -2.08 -9.26
CA LYS A 140 14.18 -3.54 -9.20
C LYS A 140 12.86 -4.28 -9.22
N ASP A 141 12.70 -5.18 -10.18
CA ASP A 141 11.65 -6.19 -10.18
C ASP A 141 11.96 -7.21 -9.06
N THR A 142 11.06 -7.36 -8.10
CA THR A 142 11.29 -8.23 -6.93
C THR A 142 11.20 -9.71 -7.26
N GLU A 143 10.60 -10.08 -8.41
CA GLU A 143 10.45 -11.46 -8.85
C GLU A 143 11.64 -11.92 -9.69
N THR A 144 12.00 -11.12 -10.69
CA THR A 144 13.08 -11.48 -11.63
C THR A 144 14.45 -11.01 -11.15
N GLY A 145 14.50 -10.07 -10.22
CA GLY A 145 15.73 -9.43 -9.75
C GLY A 145 16.34 -8.44 -10.76
N ARG A 146 15.69 -8.24 -11.92
CA ARG A 146 16.16 -7.31 -12.95
C ARG A 146 16.08 -5.88 -12.46
N THR A 147 16.97 -5.04 -12.96
CA THR A 147 17.05 -3.64 -12.55
C THR A 147 17.14 -2.70 -13.74
N ALA A 148 16.59 -1.50 -13.56
CA ALA A 148 16.79 -0.37 -14.45
C ALA A 148 17.08 0.89 -13.64
N ARG A 149 17.62 1.91 -14.27
CA ARG A 149 17.95 3.19 -13.63
C ARG A 149 17.29 4.32 -14.39
N THR A 150 16.70 5.26 -13.64
CA THR A 150 16.07 6.44 -14.24
C THR A 150 17.09 7.41 -14.83
N ASP A 151 16.74 8.00 -15.96
CA ASP A 151 17.46 9.06 -16.65
C ASP A 151 17.20 10.45 -15.99
N ARG A 152 17.67 11.52 -16.68
CA ARG A 152 17.50 12.92 -16.23
C ARG A 152 16.03 13.36 -16.20
N LYS A 153 15.12 12.65 -16.88
CA LYS A 153 13.67 12.92 -16.89
C LYS A 153 12.90 12.04 -15.92
N GLY A 154 13.60 11.24 -15.10
CA GLY A 154 12.98 10.27 -14.19
C GLY A 154 12.44 9.03 -14.92
N LEU A 155 12.81 8.80 -16.18
CA LEU A 155 12.32 7.67 -16.97
C LEU A 155 13.30 6.49 -16.91
N ALA A 156 12.76 5.29 -16.76
CA ALA A 156 13.51 4.04 -16.87
C ALA A 156 12.72 3.01 -17.67
N ARG A 157 13.42 2.17 -18.44
CA ARG A 157 12.85 1.03 -19.13
C ARG A 157 13.44 -0.25 -18.58
N LEU A 158 12.57 -1.18 -18.17
CA LEU A 158 12.93 -2.49 -17.67
C LEU A 158 12.39 -3.56 -18.64
N GLU A 159 13.30 -4.22 -19.36
CA GLU A 159 12.95 -5.26 -20.32
C GLU A 159 12.48 -6.54 -19.61
N GLY A 160 11.50 -7.23 -20.19
CA GLY A 160 11.03 -8.53 -19.74
C GLY A 160 10.50 -8.52 -18.31
N THR A 161 9.63 -7.57 -17.97
CA THR A 161 8.93 -7.50 -16.69
C THR A 161 8.07 -8.75 -16.46
N SER A 162 7.80 -9.03 -15.19
CA SER A 162 6.90 -10.13 -14.79
C SER A 162 5.44 -9.68 -14.70
N ALA A 163 5.19 -8.37 -14.75
CA ALA A 163 3.87 -7.81 -14.57
C ALA A 163 2.84 -8.42 -15.53
N GLY A 164 1.68 -8.74 -15.01
CA GLY A 164 0.57 -9.28 -15.80
C GLY A 164 0.72 -10.75 -16.25
N LYS A 165 1.83 -11.44 -15.98
CA LYS A 165 2.00 -12.85 -16.32
C LYS A 165 1.14 -13.79 -15.48
N ASP A 166 0.90 -13.41 -14.23
CA ASP A 166 0.01 -14.09 -13.32
C ASP A 166 -0.93 -13.06 -12.68
N LEU A 167 -2.17 -13.02 -13.18
CA LEU A 167 -3.21 -12.10 -12.70
C LEU A 167 -3.66 -12.37 -11.25
N THR A 168 -3.22 -13.48 -10.68
CA THR A 168 -3.53 -13.85 -9.29
C THR A 168 -2.49 -13.41 -8.31
N ARG A 169 -1.38 -12.81 -8.77
CA ARG A 169 -0.23 -12.45 -7.95
C ARG A 169 0.06 -10.95 -8.00
N MET A 170 0.38 -10.37 -6.86
CA MET A 170 0.88 -9.01 -6.79
C MET A 170 2.37 -8.95 -7.12
N ASP A 171 2.70 -8.28 -8.21
CA ASP A 171 4.08 -8.01 -8.60
C ASP A 171 4.53 -6.66 -8.02
N PHE A 172 5.70 -6.67 -7.39
CA PHE A 172 6.25 -5.46 -6.78
C PHE A 172 7.52 -5.02 -7.50
N TYR A 173 7.60 -3.71 -7.73
CA TYR A 173 8.84 -3.04 -8.10
C TYR A 173 9.34 -2.23 -6.91
N LYS A 174 10.57 -2.51 -6.50
CA LYS A 174 11.29 -1.73 -5.49
C LYS A 174 11.98 -0.57 -6.18
N ILE A 175 11.68 0.64 -5.75
CA ILE A 175 12.28 1.88 -6.23
C ILE A 175 13.18 2.41 -5.13
N THR A 176 14.48 2.51 -5.42
CA THR A 176 15.46 3.07 -4.49
C THR A 176 15.96 4.39 -5.06
N THR A 177 15.68 5.49 -4.41
CA THR A 177 16.13 6.83 -4.79
C THR A 177 17.62 7.02 -4.53
N SER A 178 18.23 8.05 -5.09
CA SER A 178 19.68 8.33 -4.95
C SER A 178 20.12 8.59 -3.50
N ASP A 179 19.21 9.01 -2.63
CA ASP A 179 19.43 9.20 -1.19
C ASP A 179 19.14 7.93 -0.35
N GLY A 180 18.87 6.80 -1.02
CA GLY A 180 18.69 5.50 -0.40
C GLY A 180 17.29 5.21 0.14
N ARG A 181 16.31 6.12 -0.05
CA ARG A 181 14.92 5.86 0.34
C ARG A 181 14.27 4.83 -0.58
N VAL A 182 13.46 3.97 0.00
CA VAL A 182 12.83 2.86 -0.70
C VAL A 182 11.32 3.08 -0.76
N SER A 183 10.77 2.91 -1.96
CA SER A 183 9.33 2.86 -2.21
C SER A 183 8.98 1.62 -3.01
N LEU A 184 7.77 1.13 -2.82
CA LEU A 184 7.23 0.00 -3.56
C LEU A 184 6.14 0.47 -4.51
N LEU A 185 6.20 0.01 -5.73
CA LEU A 185 5.13 0.12 -6.71
C LEU A 185 4.53 -1.27 -6.92
N ASN A 186 3.23 -1.39 -6.72
CA ASN A 186 2.48 -2.58 -7.08
C ASN A 186 1.98 -2.43 -8.52
N ALA A 187 2.40 -3.32 -9.39
CA ALA A 187 1.99 -3.34 -10.81
C ALA A 187 1.01 -4.48 -11.12
N GLY A 188 0.60 -5.26 -10.12
CA GLY A 188 -0.49 -6.23 -10.26
C GLY A 188 -1.80 -5.52 -10.58
N TYR A 189 -2.69 -6.16 -11.32
CA TYR A 189 -4.04 -5.66 -11.54
C TYR A 189 -4.74 -5.48 -10.19
N LEU A 190 -4.75 -4.28 -9.69
CA LEU A 190 -5.73 -3.87 -8.70
C LEU A 190 -7.09 -3.94 -9.40
N TYR A 191 -7.77 -5.09 -9.29
CA TYR A 191 -9.21 -5.04 -9.34
C TYR A 191 -9.63 -4.22 -8.11
N VAL A 192 -9.66 -2.91 -8.29
CA VAL A 192 -10.44 -2.05 -7.41
C VAL A 192 -11.87 -2.48 -7.65
N LEU A 193 -12.34 -3.41 -6.83
CA LEU A 193 -13.76 -3.70 -6.74
C LEU A 193 -14.42 -2.43 -6.21
N TYR A 194 -14.85 -1.57 -7.12
CA TYR A 194 -15.88 -0.59 -6.83
C TYR A 194 -17.16 -1.39 -6.58
N GLN A 195 -17.48 -1.62 -5.32
CA GLN A 195 -18.82 -1.96 -4.87
C GLN A 195 -19.34 -0.88 -3.96
#